data_ab348eda9937716c20103f4609a8bfba
#
_entry.id   ab348eda9937716c20103f4609a8bfba
#
_cell.length_a   1.000
_cell.length_b   1.000
_cell.length_c   1.000
_cell.angle_alpha   90.00
_cell.angle_beta   90.00
_cell.angle_gamma   90.00
#
_symmetry.space_group_name_H-M   'P 1'
#
loop_
_entity.id
_entity.type
_entity.pdbx_description
1 polymer ?
#
loop_
_entity_poly.entity_id
_entity_poly.type
_entity_poly.pdbx_seq_one_letter_code
_entity_poly.pdbx_strand_id
1 'polypeptide(L)' 'MKYLSKTKPALSVEFVAEAQLRIGETKRLCVIYQRGDLFYVRPKAEFFDKFELDKSAIPS' A
#
# COMPACT_ATOMS: atom_id res chain seq x y z
N MET A 1 -0.90 -7.36 6.33
CA MET A 1 0.55 -7.10 6.23
C MET A 1 0.81 -5.62 6.45
N LYS A 2 1.78 -5.33 7.27
CA LYS A 2 2.10 -3.95 7.60
C LYS A 2 3.20 -3.41 6.71
N TYR A 3 3.00 -2.20 6.20
CA TYR A 3 3.99 -1.50 5.40
C TYR A 3 4.39 -0.21 6.08
N LEU A 4 5.65 0.18 5.92
CA LEU A 4 6.21 1.40 6.51
C LEU A 4 6.55 2.39 5.42
N SER A 5 6.34 3.68 5.70
CA SER A 5 6.77 4.73 4.79
C SER A 5 8.29 4.78 4.76
N LYS A 6 8.86 4.82 3.55
CA LYS A 6 10.32 4.91 3.38
C LYS A 6 10.87 6.24 3.87
N THR A 7 10.08 7.30 3.78
CA THR A 7 10.51 8.63 4.20
C THR A 7 10.14 8.96 5.64
N LYS A 8 9.11 8.30 6.19
CA LYS A 8 8.67 8.50 7.56
C LYS A 8 8.43 7.13 8.20
N PRO A 9 9.49 6.47 8.70
CA PRO A 9 9.36 5.11 9.22
C PRO A 9 8.36 4.95 10.36
N ALA A 10 8.03 6.05 11.07
CA ALA A 10 7.00 5.99 12.11
C ALA A 10 5.59 5.85 11.55
N LEU A 11 5.39 6.18 10.26
CA LEU A 11 4.10 6.03 9.61
C LEU A 11 3.96 4.63 9.04
N SER A 12 2.97 3.91 9.53
CA SER A 12 2.67 2.57 9.03
C SER A 12 1.27 2.51 8.48
N VAL A 13 1.08 1.63 7.50
CA VAL A 13 -0.21 1.38 6.89
C VAL A 13 -0.44 -0.12 6.80
N GLU A 14 -1.71 -0.52 6.79
CA GLU A 14 -2.08 -1.92 6.66
C GLU A 14 -2.44 -2.21 5.21
N PHE A 15 -1.76 -3.17 4.61
CA PHE A 15 -2.09 -3.63 3.26
C PHE A 15 -3.40 -4.42 3.33
N VAL A 16 -4.38 -4.02 2.54
CA VAL A 16 -5.68 -4.68 2.52
C VAL A 16 -5.79 -5.61 1.32
N ALA A 17 -5.60 -5.08 0.12
CA ALA A 17 -5.76 -5.88 -1.11
C ALA A 17 -5.19 -5.15 -2.31
N GLU A 18 -4.96 -5.90 -3.38
CA GLU A 18 -4.72 -5.32 -4.69
C GLU A 18 -6.06 -5.25 -5.43
N ALA A 19 -6.23 -4.19 -6.20
CA ALA A 19 -7.42 -4.01 -7.01
C ALA A 19 -7.03 -3.48 -8.38
N GLN A 20 -7.89 -3.72 -9.36
CA GLN A 20 -7.70 -3.21 -10.70
C GLN A 20 -8.63 -2.01 -10.91
N LEU A 21 -8.03 -0.88 -11.25
CA LEU A 21 -8.79 0.32 -11.58
C LEU A 21 -8.90 0.41 -13.09
N ARG A 22 -10.13 0.50 -13.60
CA ARG A 22 -10.38 0.66 -15.02
C ARG A 22 -10.85 2.09 -15.29
N ILE A 23 -10.10 2.81 -16.12
CA ILE A 23 -10.45 4.15 -16.56
C ILE A 23 -10.53 4.09 -18.09
N GLY A 24 -11.75 4.10 -18.64
CA GLY A 24 -11.94 3.90 -20.08
C GLY A 24 -11.39 2.54 -20.50
N GLU A 25 -10.43 2.54 -21.43
CA GLU A 25 -9.77 1.30 -21.89
C GLU A 25 -8.49 1.01 -21.13
N THR A 26 -8.10 1.88 -20.21
CA THR A 26 -6.87 1.72 -19.44
C THR A 26 -7.16 0.97 -18.16
N LYS A 27 -6.32 -0.02 -17.87
CA LYS A 27 -6.38 -0.78 -16.62
C LYS A 27 -5.12 -0.52 -15.83
N ARG A 28 -5.26 -0.22 -14.54
CA ARG A 28 -4.15 -0.02 -13.64
C ARG A 28 -4.30 -0.86 -12.40
N LEU A 29 -3.21 -1.48 -11.98
CA LEU A 29 -3.18 -2.17 -10.71
C LEU A 29 -2.98 -1.15 -9.59
N CYS A 30 -3.82 -1.26 -8.56
CA CYS A 30 -3.79 -0.37 -7.42
C CYS A 30 -3.70 -1.18 -6.13
N VAL A 31 -3.19 -0.54 -5.09
CA VAL A 31 -3.15 -1.13 -3.75
C VAL A 31 -4.14 -0.39 -2.87
N ILE A 32 -4.98 -1.17 -2.18
CA ILE A 32 -5.87 -0.65 -1.16
C ILE A 32 -5.18 -0.86 0.17
N TYR A 33 -5.03 0.21 0.93
CA TYR A 33 -4.40 0.13 2.25
C TYR A 33 -5.20 0.96 3.24
N GLN A 34 -5.02 0.64 4.51
CA GLN A 34 -5.72 1.30 5.61
C GLN A 34 -4.73 2.07 6.47
N ARG A 35 -5.09 3.30 6.77
CA ARG A 35 -4.34 4.13 7.70
C ARG A 35 -5.33 4.68 8.72
N GLY A 36 -5.20 4.21 9.98
CA GLY A 36 -6.19 4.55 10.98
C GLY A 36 -7.56 4.01 10.61
N ASP A 37 -8.56 4.87 10.55
CA ASP A 37 -9.93 4.48 10.22
C ASP A 37 -10.27 4.66 8.74
N LEU A 38 -9.32 5.09 7.93
CA LEU A 38 -9.57 5.40 6.53
C LEU A 38 -8.87 4.44 5.60
N PHE A 39 -9.54 4.14 4.48
CA PHE A 39 -8.98 3.36 3.40
C PHE A 39 -8.50 4.28 2.29
N TYR A 40 -7.37 3.93 1.70
CA TYR A 40 -6.76 4.69 0.62
C TYR A 40 -6.46 3.76 -0.54
N VAL A 41 -6.39 4.33 -1.73
CA VAL A 41 -6.03 3.61 -2.95
C VAL A 41 -4.89 4.36 -3.63
N ARG A 42 -3.84 3.65 -4.02
CA ARG A 42 -2.74 4.21 -4.81
C ARG A 42 -2.39 3.26 -5.95
N PRO A 43 -1.87 3.79 -7.06
CA PRO A 43 -1.28 2.91 -8.07
C PRO A 43 -0.21 2.02 -7.45
N LYS A 44 -0.18 0.76 -7.86
CA LYS A 44 0.73 -0.22 -7.28
C LYS A 44 2.19 0.21 -7.32
N ALA A 45 2.64 0.73 -8.47
CA ALA A 45 4.02 1.18 -8.62
C ALA A 45 4.35 2.31 -7.65
N GLU A 46 3.42 3.25 -7.47
CA GLU A 46 3.61 4.37 -6.55
C GLU A 46 3.61 3.90 -5.10
N PHE A 47 2.74 2.94 -4.77
CA PHE A 47 2.68 2.41 -3.42
C PHE A 47 4.03 1.78 -3.02
N PHE A 48 4.58 0.92 -3.86
CA PHE A 48 5.85 0.25 -3.56
C PHE A 48 7.06 1.18 -3.67
N ASP A 49 6.90 2.31 -4.35
CA ASP A 49 7.93 3.34 -4.36
C ASP A 49 8.01 4.08 -3.03
N LYS A 50 6.87 4.27 -2.35
CA LYS A 50 6.77 5.05 -1.12
C LYS A 50 6.75 4.23 0.16
N PHE A 51 6.37 2.96 0.07
CA PHE A 51 6.22 2.09 1.23
C PHE A 51 7.01 0.80 1.03
N GLU A 52 7.46 0.23 2.13
CA GLU A 52 8.14 -1.06 2.11
C GLU A 52 7.55 -1.96 3.18
N LEU A 53 7.65 -3.26 2.95
CA LEU A 53 7.14 -4.24 3.89
C LEU A 53 7.87 -4.13 5.23
N ASP A 54 7.11 -4.13 6.31
CA ASP A 54 7.68 -4.15 7.66
C ASP A 54 8.17 -5.56 7.96
N LYS A 55 9.45 -5.78 7.76
CA LYS A 55 10.07 -7.09 7.96
C LYS A 55 10.14 -7.48 9.43
N SER A 56 10.05 -6.53 10.32
CA SER A 56 10.06 -6.83 11.75
C SER A 56 8.77 -7.49 12.22
N ALA A 57 7.69 -7.36 11.45
CA ALA A 57 6.40 -7.96 11.75
C ALA A 57 6.28 -9.39 11.23
N ILE A 58 7.28 -9.88 10.49
CA ILE A 58 7.27 -11.23 9.94
C ILE A 58 8.02 -12.15 10.89
N PRO A 59 7.37 -13.19 11.42
CA PRO A 59 8.07 -14.17 12.24
C PRO A 59 9.17 -14.84 11.41
N SER A 60 10.33 -14.85 11.91
CA SER A 60 11.46 -15.52 11.25
C SER A 60 11.49 -17.01 11.56
#